data_f55184818c923202d5135c9d2541883c
#
_entry.id   f55184818c923202d5135c9d2541883c
#
_cell.length_a   1.000
_cell.length_b   1.000
_cell.length_c   1.000
_cell.angle_alpha   90.00
_cell.angle_beta   90.00
_cell.angle_gamma   90.00
#
_symmetry.space_group_name_H-M   'P 1'
#
loop_
_entity.id
_entity.type
_entity.pdbx_description
1 polymer ?
#
loop_
_entity_poly.entity_id
_entity_poly.type
_entity_poly.pdbx_seq_one_letter_code
_entity_poly.pdbx_strand_id
1 'polypeptide(L)'
;MTRVFIDGAAGTTGLEIEARLRQRSEFDLIKLDDVRRKDAGARRNALNAADVVIMCLPDDAAREAVGLIDNPTTRVIDASSAHRTASGWVFGFPELVGRAAVAEAFRVSNPGCYATGFIALVAPLVRGGLIDGSARLSCNAVSGYSGGGKAMIAEFESGSAATAWRTYALALAHKHVPEMQLRSGLSRAPLFAPSVAASYRGMIVEVPLFDLDPAKARDTLSSFYDGSTIV
;
A
#
# COMPACT_ATOMS: atom_id res chain seq x y z
N MET A 1 -4.29 -23.67 -12.69
CA MET A 1 -4.13 -22.22 -12.94
C MET A 1 -4.94 -21.45 -11.92
N THR A 2 -4.33 -20.48 -11.26
CA THR A 2 -5.01 -19.63 -10.27
C THR A 2 -5.79 -18.54 -11.00
N ARG A 3 -7.11 -18.48 -10.80
CA ARG A 3 -7.98 -17.46 -11.41
C ARG A 3 -7.87 -16.17 -10.61
N VAL A 4 -7.49 -15.08 -11.28
CA VAL A 4 -7.31 -13.77 -10.66
C VAL A 4 -8.27 -12.76 -11.26
N PHE A 5 -8.99 -12.04 -10.43
CA PHE A 5 -9.80 -10.90 -10.84
C PHE A 5 -9.22 -9.60 -10.28
N ILE A 6 -8.95 -8.62 -11.16
CA ILE A 6 -8.48 -7.30 -10.76
C ILE A 6 -9.67 -6.35 -10.79
N ASP A 7 -10.25 -6.06 -9.63
CA ASP A 7 -11.32 -5.08 -9.53
C ASP A 7 -10.72 -3.68 -9.50
N GLY A 8 -11.09 -2.86 -10.48
CA GLY A 8 -10.44 -1.57 -10.73
C GLY A 8 -9.25 -1.63 -11.71
N ALA A 9 -9.23 -2.63 -12.60
CA ALA A 9 -8.18 -2.83 -13.62
C ALA A 9 -7.91 -1.61 -14.52
N ALA A 10 -8.91 -0.73 -14.73
CA ALA A 10 -8.76 0.50 -15.52
C ALA A 10 -8.01 1.64 -14.80
N GLY A 11 -7.74 1.51 -13.50
CA GLY A 11 -6.93 2.46 -12.72
C GLY A 11 -5.43 2.30 -12.98
N THR A 12 -4.60 3.29 -12.59
CA THR A 12 -3.14 3.26 -12.77
C THR A 12 -2.52 2.01 -12.15
N THR A 13 -2.87 1.69 -10.90
CA THR A 13 -2.38 0.51 -10.18
C THR A 13 -2.88 -0.79 -10.84
N GLY A 14 -4.15 -0.85 -11.21
CA GLY A 14 -4.75 -2.03 -11.83
C GLY A 14 -4.12 -2.38 -13.18
N LEU A 15 -3.87 -1.37 -14.02
CA LEU A 15 -3.17 -1.54 -15.31
C LEU A 15 -1.75 -2.08 -15.14
N GLU A 16 -1.01 -1.57 -14.16
CA GLU A 16 0.36 -2.03 -13.88
C GLU A 16 0.37 -3.48 -13.39
N ILE A 17 -0.55 -3.85 -12.50
CA ILE A 17 -0.69 -5.22 -11.98
C ILE A 17 -1.11 -6.16 -13.12
N GLU A 18 -2.10 -5.78 -13.93
CA GLU A 18 -2.53 -6.59 -15.09
C GLU A 18 -1.37 -6.83 -16.04
N ALA A 19 -0.59 -5.81 -16.38
CA ALA A 19 0.56 -5.94 -17.29
C ALA A 19 1.61 -6.93 -16.75
N ARG A 20 1.87 -6.94 -15.45
CA ARG A 20 2.81 -7.86 -14.81
C ARG A 20 2.27 -9.30 -14.75
N LEU A 21 1.00 -9.47 -14.38
CA LEU A 21 0.41 -10.81 -14.27
C LEU A 21 0.17 -11.47 -15.63
N ARG A 22 -0.10 -10.70 -16.69
CA ARG A 22 -0.31 -11.21 -18.04
C ARG A 22 0.87 -12.02 -18.58
N GLN A 23 2.08 -11.76 -18.11
CA GLN A 23 3.30 -12.45 -18.52
C GLN A 23 3.55 -13.75 -17.73
N ARG A 24 2.68 -14.09 -16.78
CA ARG A 24 2.83 -15.22 -15.87
C ARG A 24 1.78 -16.29 -16.19
N SER A 25 2.23 -17.43 -16.73
CA SER A 25 1.38 -18.53 -17.20
C SER A 25 0.61 -19.28 -16.09
N GLU A 26 1.02 -19.13 -14.83
CA GLU A 26 0.34 -19.73 -13.69
C GLU A 26 -0.97 -19.03 -13.31
N PHE A 27 -1.23 -17.83 -13.86
CA PHE A 27 -2.44 -17.05 -13.60
C PHE A 27 -3.37 -17.03 -14.82
N ASP A 28 -4.67 -17.15 -14.55
CA ASP A 28 -5.76 -16.94 -15.48
C ASP A 28 -6.53 -15.67 -15.08
N LEU A 29 -6.47 -14.62 -15.92
CA LEU A 29 -7.06 -13.33 -15.59
C LEU A 29 -8.53 -13.28 -16.03
N ILE A 30 -9.45 -13.20 -15.07
CA ILE A 30 -10.86 -12.90 -15.33
C ILE A 30 -10.97 -11.44 -15.78
N LYS A 31 -11.53 -11.21 -16.97
CA LYS A 31 -11.68 -9.86 -17.55
C LYS A 31 -13.15 -9.51 -17.75
N LEU A 32 -13.49 -8.30 -17.38
CA LEU A 32 -14.75 -7.67 -17.72
C LEU A 32 -14.48 -6.53 -18.71
N ASP A 33 -15.27 -6.48 -19.78
CA ASP A 33 -15.25 -5.37 -20.71
C ASP A 33 -15.78 -4.07 -20.07
N ASP A 34 -15.70 -2.98 -20.79
CA ASP A 34 -16.05 -1.63 -20.27
C ASP A 34 -17.52 -1.50 -19.85
N VAL A 35 -18.42 -2.31 -20.43
CA VAL A 35 -19.84 -2.33 -20.06
C VAL A 35 -20.04 -3.16 -18.80
N ARG A 36 -19.53 -4.40 -18.83
CA ARG A 36 -19.71 -5.36 -17.74
C ARG A 36 -19.00 -4.98 -16.44
N ARG A 37 -17.89 -4.25 -16.51
CA ARG A 37 -17.19 -3.78 -15.29
C ARG A 37 -17.99 -2.79 -14.45
N LYS A 38 -19.03 -2.16 -15.06
CA LYS A 38 -19.97 -1.26 -14.36
C LYS A 38 -21.25 -1.97 -13.92
N ASP A 39 -21.50 -3.18 -14.39
CA ASP A 39 -22.63 -4.01 -14.03
C ASP A 39 -22.35 -4.71 -12.70
N ALA A 40 -23.23 -4.48 -11.71
CA ALA A 40 -23.06 -5.03 -10.37
C ALA A 40 -23.11 -6.58 -10.35
N GLY A 41 -23.97 -7.18 -11.18
CA GLY A 41 -24.12 -8.63 -11.27
C GLY A 41 -22.90 -9.29 -11.90
N ALA A 42 -22.40 -8.74 -13.01
CA ALA A 42 -21.19 -9.24 -13.65
C ALA A 42 -19.96 -9.11 -12.75
N ARG A 43 -19.86 -7.98 -12.02
CA ARG A 43 -18.79 -7.75 -11.04
C ARG A 43 -18.86 -8.74 -9.87
N ARG A 44 -20.06 -8.96 -9.28
CA ARG A 44 -20.27 -9.96 -8.23
C ARG A 44 -19.89 -11.36 -8.70
N ASN A 45 -20.29 -11.75 -9.91
CA ASN A 45 -19.93 -13.04 -10.48
C ASN A 45 -18.42 -13.22 -10.65
N ALA A 46 -17.71 -12.19 -11.13
CA ALA A 46 -16.25 -12.22 -11.30
C ALA A 46 -15.53 -12.31 -9.93
N LEU A 47 -15.98 -11.55 -8.93
CA LEU A 47 -15.46 -11.58 -7.56
C LEU A 47 -15.57 -12.99 -6.94
N ASN A 48 -16.69 -13.67 -7.14
CA ASN A 48 -16.95 -14.99 -6.56
C ASN A 48 -16.41 -16.15 -7.40
N ALA A 49 -16.08 -15.92 -8.68
CA ALA A 49 -15.44 -16.91 -9.56
C ALA A 49 -13.91 -16.95 -9.40
N ALA A 50 -13.31 -15.92 -8.82
CA ALA A 50 -11.87 -15.81 -8.66
C ALA A 50 -11.36 -16.60 -7.45
N ASP A 51 -10.17 -17.18 -7.57
CA ASP A 51 -9.42 -17.73 -6.45
C ASP A 51 -8.73 -16.60 -5.66
N VAL A 52 -8.28 -15.55 -6.38
CA VAL A 52 -7.69 -14.34 -5.81
C VAL A 52 -8.30 -13.10 -6.46
N VAL A 53 -8.75 -12.17 -5.63
CA VAL A 53 -9.20 -10.84 -6.04
C VAL A 53 -8.15 -9.81 -5.63
N ILE A 54 -7.75 -8.95 -6.57
CA ILE A 54 -6.90 -7.79 -6.29
C ILE A 54 -7.75 -6.54 -6.48
N MET A 55 -8.00 -5.80 -5.41
CA MET A 55 -8.82 -4.58 -5.43
C MET A 55 -7.93 -3.35 -5.60
N CYS A 56 -8.17 -2.59 -6.66
CA CYS A 56 -7.52 -1.32 -6.99
C CYS A 56 -8.58 -0.20 -7.06
N LEU A 57 -9.34 -0.05 -5.99
CA LEU A 57 -10.55 0.77 -5.89
C LEU A 57 -10.36 1.93 -4.89
N PRO A 58 -11.20 2.98 -4.98
CA PRO A 58 -11.41 3.91 -3.86
C PRO A 58 -11.95 3.17 -2.64
N ASP A 59 -11.72 3.72 -1.44
CA ASP A 59 -11.99 3.06 -0.16
C ASP A 59 -13.45 2.57 -0.01
N ASP A 60 -14.44 3.40 -0.37
CA ASP A 60 -15.86 3.01 -0.25
C ASP A 60 -16.23 1.89 -1.23
N ALA A 61 -15.73 1.96 -2.46
CA ALA A 61 -15.90 0.91 -3.46
C ALA A 61 -15.19 -0.40 -3.08
N ALA A 62 -14.07 -0.32 -2.36
CA ALA A 62 -13.39 -1.50 -1.83
C ALA A 62 -14.21 -2.17 -0.72
N ARG A 63 -14.79 -1.39 0.21
CA ARG A 63 -15.71 -1.92 1.24
C ARG A 63 -16.93 -2.58 0.62
N GLU A 64 -17.54 -1.94 -0.39
CA GLU A 64 -18.66 -2.50 -1.12
C GLU A 64 -18.30 -3.83 -1.80
N ALA A 65 -17.14 -3.87 -2.49
CA ALA A 65 -16.67 -5.07 -3.19
C ALA A 65 -16.48 -6.26 -2.24
N VAL A 66 -15.93 -6.03 -1.05
CA VAL A 66 -15.80 -7.08 -0.02
C VAL A 66 -17.17 -7.65 0.37
N GLY A 67 -18.19 -6.80 0.49
CA GLY A 67 -19.57 -7.21 0.79
C GLY A 67 -20.24 -8.02 -0.33
N LEU A 68 -19.71 -8.02 -1.55
CA LEU A 68 -20.21 -8.82 -2.67
C LEU A 68 -19.58 -10.21 -2.76
N ILE A 69 -18.56 -10.49 -1.95
CA ILE A 69 -17.85 -11.77 -1.97
C ILE A 69 -18.50 -12.74 -0.99
N ASP A 70 -19.25 -13.68 -1.52
CA ASP A 70 -19.91 -14.76 -0.76
C ASP A 70 -19.09 -16.05 -0.75
N ASN A 71 -18.17 -16.21 -1.71
CA ASN A 71 -17.33 -17.40 -1.80
C ASN A 71 -16.28 -17.39 -0.67
N PRO A 72 -16.35 -18.31 0.31
CA PRO A 72 -15.45 -18.29 1.47
C PRO A 72 -14.01 -18.64 1.11
N THR A 73 -13.75 -19.20 -0.07
CA THR A 73 -12.41 -19.58 -0.52
C THR A 73 -11.70 -18.47 -1.31
N THR A 74 -12.42 -17.43 -1.74
CA THR A 74 -11.82 -16.30 -2.45
C THR A 74 -10.91 -15.50 -1.54
N ARG A 75 -9.64 -15.41 -1.89
CA ARG A 75 -8.65 -14.55 -1.22
C ARG A 75 -8.70 -13.14 -1.79
N VAL A 76 -8.50 -12.15 -0.93
CA VAL A 76 -8.53 -10.73 -1.34
C VAL A 76 -7.25 -10.04 -0.94
N ILE A 77 -6.65 -9.32 -1.90
CA ILE A 77 -5.57 -8.36 -1.69
C ILE A 77 -6.14 -6.97 -1.99
N ASP A 78 -6.25 -6.12 -0.98
CA ASP A 78 -6.81 -4.77 -1.14
C ASP A 78 -5.71 -3.72 -1.16
N ALA A 79 -5.58 -2.99 -2.27
CA ALA A 79 -4.62 -1.89 -2.42
C ALA A 79 -5.18 -0.54 -1.94
N SER A 80 -6.46 -0.46 -1.56
CA SER A 80 -7.04 0.77 -0.97
C SER A 80 -6.50 1.03 0.44
N SER A 81 -6.85 2.17 1.02
CA SER A 81 -6.58 2.43 2.42
C SER A 81 -7.67 1.92 3.38
N ALA A 82 -8.79 1.41 2.84
CA ALA A 82 -9.98 1.03 3.59
C ALA A 82 -9.72 0.01 4.71
N HIS A 83 -8.81 -0.93 4.48
CA HIS A 83 -8.61 -2.09 5.35
C HIS A 83 -7.22 -2.18 6.00
N ARG A 84 -6.35 -1.18 5.81
CA ARG A 84 -4.96 -1.22 6.33
C ARG A 84 -4.86 -1.25 7.85
N THR A 85 -5.86 -0.69 8.53
CA THR A 85 -5.96 -0.68 10.00
C THR A 85 -7.16 -1.47 10.52
N ALA A 86 -7.93 -2.12 9.63
CA ALA A 86 -9.13 -2.86 10.00
C ALA A 86 -8.77 -4.21 10.67
N SER A 87 -9.60 -4.62 11.64
CA SER A 87 -9.54 -5.96 12.21
C SER A 87 -9.95 -7.01 11.17
N GLY A 88 -9.42 -8.23 11.28
CA GLY A 88 -9.70 -9.31 10.33
C GLY A 88 -8.93 -9.20 9.00
N TRP A 89 -8.05 -8.19 8.85
CA TRP A 89 -7.16 -8.04 7.71
C TRP A 89 -5.71 -8.17 8.14
N VAL A 90 -4.97 -9.04 7.44
CA VAL A 90 -3.52 -9.14 7.61
C VAL A 90 -2.86 -8.01 6.83
N PHE A 91 -1.96 -7.29 7.48
CA PHE A 91 -1.20 -6.24 6.83
C PHE A 91 -0.14 -6.86 5.91
N GLY A 92 -0.17 -6.52 4.63
CA GLY A 92 0.64 -7.15 3.58
C GLY A 92 2.11 -6.70 3.59
N PHE A 93 2.73 -6.72 4.74
CA PHE A 93 4.16 -6.48 4.93
C PHE A 93 4.76 -7.70 5.63
N PRO A 94 5.19 -8.73 4.86
CA PRO A 94 5.62 -10.02 5.39
C PRO A 94 6.73 -9.95 6.42
N GLU A 95 7.69 -9.04 6.26
CA GLU A 95 8.79 -8.87 7.20
C GLU A 95 8.33 -8.36 8.57
N LEU A 96 7.20 -7.64 8.60
CA LEU A 96 6.63 -7.11 9.83
C LEU A 96 5.73 -8.10 10.54
N VAL A 97 4.91 -8.86 9.81
CA VAL A 97 3.84 -9.72 10.35
C VAL A 97 4.12 -11.21 10.23
N GLY A 98 5.15 -11.59 9.49
CA GLY A 98 5.51 -12.97 9.18
C GLY A 98 4.98 -13.42 7.81
N ARG A 99 5.82 -14.12 7.05
CA ARG A 99 5.48 -14.62 5.69
C ARG A 99 4.30 -15.59 5.71
N ALA A 100 4.27 -16.50 6.69
CA ALA A 100 3.19 -17.46 6.85
C ALA A 100 1.84 -16.77 7.08
N ALA A 101 1.82 -15.75 7.94
CA ALA A 101 0.60 -14.98 8.21
C ALA A 101 0.00 -14.36 6.94
N VAL A 102 0.85 -13.81 6.05
CA VAL A 102 0.38 -13.25 4.77
C VAL A 102 -0.04 -14.36 3.80
N ALA A 103 0.74 -15.44 3.71
CA ALA A 103 0.48 -16.53 2.78
C ALA A 103 -0.82 -17.29 3.09
N GLU A 104 -1.19 -17.40 4.36
CA GLU A 104 -2.38 -18.13 4.82
C GLU A 104 -3.64 -17.24 4.88
N ALA A 105 -3.47 -15.92 4.84
CA ALA A 105 -4.57 -14.98 5.00
C ALA A 105 -5.56 -15.00 3.83
N PHE A 106 -6.85 -14.96 4.15
CA PHE A 106 -7.91 -14.72 3.15
C PHE A 106 -8.11 -13.24 2.83
N ARG A 107 -7.69 -12.36 3.72
CA ARG A 107 -7.84 -10.89 3.58
C ARG A 107 -6.51 -10.23 3.88
N VAL A 108 -5.88 -9.67 2.84
CA VAL A 108 -4.61 -8.97 2.94
C VAL A 108 -4.80 -7.52 2.53
N SER A 109 -4.41 -6.58 3.37
CA SER A 109 -4.37 -5.16 3.03
C SER A 109 -2.97 -4.77 2.56
N ASN A 110 -2.86 -4.33 1.31
CA ASN A 110 -1.58 -3.88 0.77
C ASN A 110 -1.17 -2.52 1.36
N PRO A 111 0.05 -2.38 1.91
CA PRO A 111 0.52 -1.14 2.52
C PRO A 111 0.53 0.06 1.55
N GLY A 112 0.36 1.26 2.07
CA GLY A 112 0.61 2.48 1.33
C GLY A 112 2.09 2.70 1.08
N CYS A 113 2.45 3.30 -0.07
CA CYS A 113 3.83 3.42 -0.50
C CYS A 113 4.72 4.17 0.53
N TYR A 114 4.33 5.37 0.96
CA TYR A 114 5.08 6.10 1.99
C TYR A 114 5.04 5.42 3.36
N ALA A 115 3.89 4.81 3.69
CA ALA A 115 3.76 4.08 4.95
C ALA A 115 4.70 2.88 5.00
N THR A 116 4.89 2.18 3.88
CA THR A 116 5.86 1.08 3.78
C THR A 116 7.26 1.55 4.17
N GLY A 117 7.74 2.66 3.58
CA GLY A 117 9.07 3.20 3.92
C GLY A 117 9.19 3.65 5.37
N PHE A 118 8.17 4.35 5.88
CA PHE A 118 8.15 4.78 7.28
C PHE A 118 8.15 3.58 8.25
N ILE A 119 7.26 2.61 8.01
CA ILE A 119 7.12 1.43 8.86
C ILE A 119 8.40 0.58 8.81
N ALA A 120 9.00 0.44 7.61
CA ALA A 120 10.26 -0.29 7.45
C ALA A 120 11.41 0.29 8.30
N LEU A 121 11.44 1.61 8.47
CA LEU A 121 12.45 2.28 9.29
C LEU A 121 12.09 2.24 10.79
N VAL A 122 10.85 2.54 11.13
CA VAL A 122 10.45 2.83 12.52
C VAL A 122 10.05 1.57 13.30
N ALA A 123 9.30 0.65 12.69
CA ALA A 123 8.79 -0.51 13.42
C ALA A 123 9.89 -1.40 14.03
N PRO A 124 11.00 -1.71 13.35
CA PRO A 124 12.10 -2.45 13.96
C PRO A 124 12.74 -1.74 15.14
N LEU A 125 12.92 -0.42 15.03
CA LEU A 125 13.55 0.39 16.08
C LEU A 125 12.65 0.51 17.33
N VAL A 126 11.34 0.61 17.14
CA VAL A 126 10.37 0.58 18.25
C VAL A 126 10.35 -0.81 18.90
N ARG A 127 10.30 -1.88 18.12
CA ARG A 127 10.33 -3.26 18.63
C ARG A 127 11.63 -3.60 19.34
N GLY A 128 12.74 -3.05 18.86
CA GLY A 128 14.06 -3.20 19.47
C GLY A 128 14.28 -2.29 20.71
N GLY A 129 13.29 -1.48 21.06
CA GLY A 129 13.38 -0.56 22.21
C GLY A 129 14.34 0.63 22.02
N LEU A 130 14.76 0.91 20.77
CA LEU A 130 15.61 2.07 20.46
C LEU A 130 14.78 3.36 20.33
N ILE A 131 13.51 3.24 19.97
CA ILE A 131 12.55 4.34 19.90
C ILE A 131 11.40 4.00 20.85
N ASP A 132 11.08 4.93 21.76
CA ASP A 132 9.90 4.78 22.59
C ASP A 132 8.62 4.91 21.76
N GLY A 133 7.63 4.04 21.98
CA GLY A 133 6.36 4.07 21.27
C GLY A 133 5.56 5.38 21.44
N SER A 134 5.90 6.21 22.42
CA SER A 134 5.33 7.55 22.64
C SER A 134 6.11 8.67 21.95
N ALA A 135 7.22 8.36 21.29
CA ALA A 135 8.07 9.34 20.61
C ALA A 135 7.30 10.18 19.60
N ARG A 136 7.64 11.46 19.51
CA ARG A 136 7.13 12.36 18.48
C ARG A 136 8.04 12.30 17.27
N LEU A 137 7.54 11.70 16.20
CA LEU A 137 8.30 11.54 14.97
C LEU A 137 7.75 12.42 13.86
N SER A 138 8.63 12.85 12.98
CA SER A 138 8.27 13.42 11.69
C SER A 138 8.70 12.48 10.57
N CYS A 139 7.96 12.52 9.47
CA CYS A 139 8.28 11.82 8.23
C CYS A 139 8.22 12.82 7.09
N ASN A 140 9.36 13.06 6.47
CA ASN A 140 9.46 13.82 5.23
C ASN A 140 9.56 12.81 4.08
N ALA A 141 8.85 13.06 3.00
CA ALA A 141 8.92 12.14 1.86
C ALA A 141 8.74 12.88 0.53
N VAL A 142 9.41 12.37 -0.48
CA VAL A 142 9.26 12.86 -1.87
C VAL A 142 8.97 11.67 -2.77
N SER A 143 7.98 11.79 -3.64
CA SER A 143 7.71 10.78 -4.67
C SER A 143 7.59 11.37 -6.05
N GLY A 144 7.73 10.52 -7.06
CA GLY A 144 7.33 10.82 -8.42
C GLY A 144 5.80 10.95 -8.54
N TYR A 145 5.37 11.65 -9.60
CA TYR A 145 3.96 12.00 -9.80
C TYR A 145 3.05 10.81 -10.13
N SER A 146 3.59 9.67 -10.58
CA SER A 146 2.76 8.48 -10.86
C SER A 146 2.03 7.96 -9.61
N GLY A 147 2.58 8.23 -8.41
CA GLY A 147 1.94 7.88 -7.13
C GLY A 147 0.62 8.61 -6.86
N GLY A 148 0.38 9.74 -7.50
CA GLY A 148 -0.87 10.51 -7.41
C GLY A 148 -1.96 10.07 -8.38
N GLY A 149 -1.73 9.00 -9.16
CA GLY A 149 -2.70 8.46 -10.11
C GLY A 149 -2.91 9.30 -11.36
N LYS A 150 -3.94 8.97 -12.14
CA LYS A 150 -4.16 9.53 -13.48
C LYS A 150 -4.21 11.07 -13.53
N ALA A 151 -4.82 11.70 -12.54
CA ALA A 151 -4.96 13.16 -12.53
C ALA A 151 -3.59 13.85 -12.40
N MET A 152 -2.74 13.37 -11.49
CA MET A 152 -1.41 13.94 -11.30
C MET A 152 -0.48 13.61 -12.46
N ILE A 153 -0.58 12.42 -13.04
CA ILE A 153 0.15 12.05 -14.26
C ILE A 153 -0.21 13.03 -15.38
N ALA A 154 -1.50 13.24 -15.64
CA ALA A 154 -1.95 14.17 -16.69
C ALA A 154 -1.48 15.61 -16.44
N GLU A 155 -1.50 16.07 -15.18
CA GLU A 155 -1.03 17.39 -14.79
C GLU A 155 0.46 17.60 -15.17
N PHE A 156 1.32 16.64 -14.78
CA PHE A 156 2.76 16.78 -15.04
C PHE A 156 3.12 16.53 -16.51
N GLU A 157 2.48 15.58 -17.18
CA GLU A 157 2.79 15.24 -18.57
C GLU A 157 2.23 16.24 -19.59
N SER A 158 1.14 16.93 -19.27
CA SER A 158 0.61 18.02 -20.10
C SER A 158 1.39 19.33 -19.95
N GLY A 159 2.32 19.40 -19.00
CA GLY A 159 3.04 20.65 -18.69
C GLY A 159 2.21 21.68 -17.92
N SER A 160 1.02 21.31 -17.44
CA SER A 160 0.16 22.21 -16.64
C SER A 160 0.53 22.26 -15.16
N ALA A 161 1.49 21.45 -14.70
CA ALA A 161 1.96 21.51 -13.33
C ALA A 161 2.60 22.88 -13.02
N ALA A 162 2.06 23.56 -12.02
CA ALA A 162 2.51 24.91 -11.65
C ALA A 162 3.94 24.94 -11.10
N THR A 163 4.44 23.81 -10.59
CA THR A 163 5.78 23.69 -10.00
C THR A 163 6.37 22.32 -10.30
N ALA A 164 7.70 22.28 -10.44
CA ALA A 164 8.44 21.02 -10.59
C ALA A 164 8.46 20.18 -9.31
N TRP A 165 8.20 20.79 -8.17
CA TRP A 165 8.16 20.17 -6.85
C TRP A 165 7.18 20.92 -5.96
N ARG A 166 6.39 20.20 -5.17
CA ARG A 166 5.51 20.79 -4.16
C ARG A 166 5.18 19.84 -3.03
N THR A 167 5.04 20.39 -1.83
CA THR A 167 4.45 19.68 -0.69
C THR A 167 2.92 19.67 -0.83
N TYR A 168 2.28 18.60 -0.37
CA TYR A 168 0.82 18.46 -0.37
C TYR A 168 0.33 17.85 0.95
N ALA A 169 -0.97 17.59 1.08
CA ALA A 169 -1.60 17.11 2.31
C ALA A 169 -1.29 17.98 3.55
N LEU A 170 -1.27 19.31 3.36
CA LEU A 170 -0.91 20.29 4.38
C LEU A 170 -1.86 20.31 5.59
N ALA A 171 -3.03 19.69 5.51
CA ALA A 171 -3.93 19.47 6.65
C ALA A 171 -3.41 18.38 7.62
N LEU A 172 -2.27 17.76 7.34
CA LEU A 172 -1.65 16.69 8.13
C LEU A 172 -2.53 15.45 8.32
N ALA A 173 -3.58 15.28 7.53
CA ALA A 173 -4.55 14.20 7.58
C ALA A 173 -4.41 13.22 6.40
N HIS A 174 -3.17 12.96 5.96
CA HIS A 174 -2.92 12.01 4.87
C HIS A 174 -3.37 10.59 5.27
N LYS A 175 -4.00 9.88 4.34
CA LYS A 175 -4.55 8.53 4.55
C LYS A 175 -3.54 7.46 4.98
N HIS A 176 -2.23 7.71 4.85
CA HIS A 176 -1.18 6.81 5.34
C HIS A 176 -0.86 6.98 6.82
N VAL A 177 -1.25 8.09 7.46
CA VAL A 177 -0.90 8.38 8.85
C VAL A 177 -1.43 7.32 9.84
N PRO A 178 -2.69 6.84 9.73
CA PRO A 178 -3.20 5.80 10.63
C PRO A 178 -2.42 4.49 10.55
N GLU A 179 -2.04 4.04 9.34
CA GLU A 179 -1.25 2.82 9.19
C GLU A 179 0.19 3.00 9.65
N MET A 180 0.82 4.18 9.41
CA MET A 180 2.13 4.52 9.95
C MET A 180 2.14 4.40 11.47
N GLN A 181 1.17 5.01 12.15
CA GLN A 181 1.04 4.97 13.59
C GLN A 181 0.85 3.54 14.10
N LEU A 182 -0.20 2.87 13.64
CA LEU A 182 -0.58 1.56 14.15
C LEU A 182 0.49 0.49 13.91
N ARG A 183 1.00 0.44 12.68
CA ARG A 183 1.91 -0.65 12.25
C ARG A 183 3.34 -0.46 12.74
N SER A 184 3.72 0.75 13.11
CA SER A 184 5.01 1.01 13.77
C SER A 184 4.99 0.86 15.29
N GLY A 185 3.82 0.64 15.90
CA GLY A 185 3.69 0.52 17.35
C GLY A 185 3.74 1.87 18.06
N LEU A 186 3.43 2.98 17.37
CA LEU A 186 3.42 4.31 17.94
C LEU A 186 2.08 4.62 18.61
N SER A 187 2.10 5.20 19.78
CA SER A 187 0.90 5.71 20.49
C SER A 187 0.41 7.05 19.94
N ARG A 188 1.24 7.73 19.14
CA ARG A 188 0.94 9.04 18.53
C ARG A 188 1.18 8.99 17.02
N ALA A 189 0.32 9.69 16.28
CA ALA A 189 0.49 9.86 14.83
C ALA A 189 1.78 10.65 14.53
N PRO A 190 2.60 10.22 13.57
CA PRO A 190 3.73 11.00 13.09
C PRO A 190 3.25 12.24 12.33
N LEU A 191 4.03 13.33 12.38
CA LEU A 191 3.85 14.45 11.48
C LEU A 191 4.35 14.02 10.09
N PHE A 192 3.45 13.94 9.10
CA PHE A 192 3.79 13.51 7.77
C PHE A 192 3.71 14.66 6.76
N ALA A 193 4.84 14.95 6.11
CA ALA A 193 4.99 16.02 5.13
C ALA A 193 5.41 15.45 3.76
N PRO A 194 4.45 14.94 2.94
CA PRO A 194 4.76 14.41 1.63
C PRO A 194 4.95 15.52 0.60
N SER A 195 5.83 15.27 -0.36
CA SER A 195 6.06 16.11 -1.53
C SER A 195 5.99 15.27 -2.81
N VAL A 196 5.67 15.92 -3.92
CA VAL A 196 5.76 15.35 -5.26
C VAL A 196 6.77 16.11 -6.09
N ALA A 197 7.55 15.41 -6.89
CA ALA A 197 8.54 15.95 -7.79
C ALA A 197 8.23 15.59 -9.25
N ALA A 198 8.76 16.35 -10.20
CA ALA A 198 8.62 16.15 -11.65
C ALA A 198 9.47 14.96 -12.13
N SER A 199 9.30 13.81 -11.48
CA SER A 199 9.83 12.51 -11.87
C SER A 199 8.67 11.54 -11.99
N TYR A 200 8.68 10.66 -12.97
CA TYR A 200 7.58 9.71 -13.15
C TYR A 200 7.46 8.77 -11.96
N ARG A 201 8.58 8.15 -11.53
CA ARG A 201 8.64 7.16 -10.43
C ARG A 201 9.78 7.46 -9.48
N GLY A 202 9.73 6.83 -8.35
CA GLY A 202 10.72 6.87 -7.28
C GLY A 202 10.11 7.44 -6.01
N MET A 203 10.74 7.13 -4.89
CA MET A 203 10.31 7.63 -3.60
C MET A 203 11.47 7.63 -2.62
N ILE A 204 11.58 8.68 -1.85
CA ILE A 204 12.44 8.79 -0.68
C ILE A 204 11.56 9.02 0.53
N VAL A 205 11.84 8.31 1.60
CA VAL A 205 11.20 8.51 2.91
C VAL A 205 12.28 8.77 3.94
N GLU A 206 12.16 9.86 4.66
CA GLU A 206 13.12 10.30 5.66
C GLU A 206 12.43 10.43 7.02
N VAL A 207 13.03 9.84 8.04
CA VAL A 207 12.58 9.95 9.43
C VAL A 207 13.75 10.47 10.25
N PRO A 208 13.83 11.79 10.52
CA PRO A 208 14.85 12.34 11.39
C PRO A 208 14.72 11.77 12.81
N LEU A 209 15.80 11.21 13.32
CA LEU A 209 15.88 10.64 14.66
C LEU A 209 16.98 11.37 15.44
N PHE A 210 16.63 11.83 16.64
CA PHE A 210 17.54 12.51 17.54
C PHE A 210 17.96 11.55 18.65
N ASP A 211 19.15 11.75 19.20
CA ASP A 211 19.69 11.02 20.36
C ASP A 211 19.74 9.49 20.19
N LEU A 212 19.81 9.02 18.95
CA LEU A 212 19.93 7.62 18.59
C LEU A 212 21.36 7.30 18.12
N ASP A 213 21.96 6.26 18.67
CA ASP A 213 23.24 5.74 18.20
C ASP A 213 23.08 5.14 16.78
N PRO A 214 23.72 5.72 15.76
CA PRO A 214 23.56 5.27 14.38
C PRO A 214 24.03 3.83 14.14
N ALA A 215 25.04 3.35 14.87
CA ALA A 215 25.54 1.99 14.76
C ALA A 215 24.49 1.00 15.27
N LYS A 216 23.94 1.24 16.47
CA LYS A 216 22.87 0.41 17.03
C LYS A 216 21.62 0.41 16.15
N ALA A 217 21.24 1.57 15.58
CA ALA A 217 20.11 1.63 14.65
C ALA A 217 20.34 0.77 13.42
N ARG A 218 21.53 0.85 12.81
CA ARG A 218 21.89 0.04 11.64
C ARG A 218 21.87 -1.45 11.96
N ASP A 219 22.49 -1.84 13.07
CA ASP A 219 22.55 -3.25 13.49
C ASP A 219 21.17 -3.82 13.75
N THR A 220 20.27 -3.03 14.38
CA THR A 220 18.88 -3.43 14.61
C THR A 220 18.12 -3.62 13.31
N LEU A 221 18.25 -2.69 12.36
CA LEU A 221 17.62 -2.80 11.04
C LEU A 221 18.17 -3.99 10.26
N SER A 222 19.50 -4.16 10.23
CA SER A 222 20.14 -5.30 9.54
C SER A 222 19.68 -6.63 10.11
N SER A 223 19.64 -6.77 11.44
CA SER A 223 19.19 -8.01 12.09
C SER A 223 17.71 -8.27 11.86
N PHE A 224 16.87 -7.22 11.84
CA PHE A 224 15.43 -7.37 11.63
C PHE A 224 15.10 -7.86 10.21
N TYR A 225 15.85 -7.40 9.22
CA TYR A 225 15.65 -7.75 7.81
C TYR A 225 16.58 -8.85 7.31
N ASP A 226 17.33 -9.50 8.19
CA ASP A 226 18.19 -10.62 7.80
C ASP A 226 17.37 -11.73 7.13
N GLY A 227 17.85 -12.21 5.97
CA GLY A 227 17.13 -13.19 5.15
C GLY A 227 15.91 -12.64 4.40
N SER A 228 15.63 -11.33 4.47
CA SER A 228 14.63 -10.71 3.59
C SER A 228 15.15 -10.63 2.15
N THR A 229 14.24 -10.82 1.17
CA THR A 229 14.55 -10.70 -0.25
C THR A 229 14.08 -9.38 -0.85
N ILE A 230 13.32 -8.58 -0.10
CA ILE A 230 12.67 -7.36 -0.63
C ILE A 230 13.12 -6.12 0.14
N VAL A 231 13.42 -6.23 1.43
CA VAL A 231 13.87 -5.13 2.29
C VAL A 231 15.33 -5.29 2.66
#